data_c6b35baa94e3853f36643b2dae219c23
#
_entry.id   c6b35baa94e3853f36643b2dae219c23
#
_cell.length_a   1.000
_cell.length_b   1.000
_cell.length_c   1.000
_cell.angle_alpha   90.00
_cell.angle_beta   90.00
_cell.angle_gamma   90.00
#
_symmetry.space_group_name_H-M   'P 1'
#
loop_
_entity.id
_entity.type
_entity.pdbx_description
1 polymer ?
#
loop_
_entity_poly.entity_id
_entity_poly.type
_entity_poly.pdbx_seq_one_letter_code
_entity_poly.pdbx_strand_id
1 'polypeptide(L)' 'MRIAEGDRFKHKLTGQLYEVTMIKDDTFILESAHTPYRMWFGEDGLELFFETAGEKRLKK' A
#
# COMPACT_ATOMS: atom_id res chain seq x y z
N MET A 1 2.33 -10.23 7.61
CA MET A 1 1.49 -9.75 6.48
C MET A 1 2.18 -10.04 5.17
N ARG A 2 1.42 -10.39 4.17
CA ARG A 2 1.97 -10.72 2.87
C ARG A 2 1.57 -9.66 1.87
N ILE A 3 2.55 -8.97 1.36
CA ILE A 3 2.32 -7.82 0.47
C ILE A 3 2.99 -8.10 -0.86
N ALA A 4 2.27 -7.86 -1.94
CA ALA A 4 2.78 -8.08 -3.29
C ALA A 4 2.60 -6.84 -4.12
N GLU A 5 3.40 -6.75 -5.19
CA GLU A 5 3.22 -5.66 -6.14
C GLU A 5 1.82 -5.71 -6.72
N GLY A 6 1.21 -4.55 -6.82
CA GLY A 6 -0.16 -4.44 -7.27
C GLY A 6 -1.17 -4.37 -6.16
N ASP A 7 -0.77 -4.70 -4.94
CA ASP A 7 -1.68 -4.60 -3.80
C ASP A 7 -2.01 -3.15 -3.53
N ARG A 8 -3.21 -2.93 -3.01
CA ARG A 8 -3.67 -1.58 -2.73
C ARG A 8 -3.86 -1.37 -1.25
N PHE A 9 -3.53 -0.18 -0.82
CA PHE A 9 -3.65 0.21 0.58
C PHE A 9 -4.31 1.57 0.68
N LYS A 10 -4.95 1.79 1.81
CA LYS A 10 -5.58 3.07 2.10
C LYS A 10 -4.92 3.67 3.33
N HIS A 11 -4.54 4.93 3.23
CA HIS A 11 -3.93 5.63 4.36
C HIS A 11 -4.98 5.82 5.43
N LYS A 12 -4.66 5.43 6.66
CA LYS A 12 -5.65 5.45 7.74
C LYS A 12 -6.12 6.84 8.08
N LEU A 13 -5.26 7.84 7.95
CA LEU A 13 -5.62 9.20 8.32
C LEU A 13 -6.31 9.97 7.20
N THR A 14 -5.82 9.82 5.98
CA THR A 14 -6.31 10.63 4.88
C THR A 14 -7.34 9.92 4.02
N GLY A 15 -7.36 8.60 4.08
CA GLY A 15 -8.26 7.83 3.24
C GLY A 15 -7.81 7.71 1.79
N GLN A 16 -6.64 8.22 1.46
CA GLN A 16 -6.14 8.14 0.10
C GLN A 16 -5.68 6.74 -0.24
N LEU A 17 -5.87 6.37 -1.50
CA LEU A 17 -5.51 5.04 -1.99
C LEU A 17 -4.13 5.08 -2.61
N TYR A 18 -3.38 4.01 -2.35
CA TYR A 18 -2.04 3.83 -2.87
C TYR A 18 -1.91 2.42 -3.39
N GLU A 19 -0.99 2.24 -4.31
CA GLU A 19 -0.71 0.93 -4.87
C GLU A 19 0.77 0.63 -4.67
N VAL A 20 1.09 -0.62 -4.31
CA VAL A 20 2.48 -1.04 -4.20
C VAL A 20 3.00 -1.27 -5.60
N THR A 21 3.93 -0.41 -6.02
CA THR A 21 4.46 -0.50 -7.38
C THR A 21 5.78 -1.25 -7.44
N MET A 22 6.48 -1.34 -6.30
CA MET A 22 7.75 -2.05 -6.27
C MET A 22 8.05 -2.51 -4.86
N ILE A 23 8.68 -3.65 -4.74
CA ILE A 23 9.16 -4.16 -3.46
C ILE A 23 10.64 -4.43 -3.62
N LYS A 24 11.44 -3.88 -2.72
CA LYS A 24 12.88 -4.07 -2.79
C LYS A 24 13.45 -4.09 -1.38
N ASP A 25 14.13 -5.18 -1.02
CA ASP A 25 14.85 -5.28 0.25
C ASP A 25 13.96 -4.91 1.44
N ASP A 26 12.81 -5.53 1.53
CA ASP A 26 11.87 -5.29 2.63
C ASP A 26 11.29 -3.88 2.65
N THR A 27 11.47 -3.14 1.57
CA THR A 27 10.91 -1.81 1.45
C THR A 27 9.83 -1.83 0.38
N PHE A 28 8.70 -1.24 0.71
CA PHE A 28 7.55 -1.19 -0.19
C PHE A 28 7.41 0.23 -0.70
N ILE A 29 7.34 0.36 -2.03
CA ILE A 29 7.17 1.66 -2.66
C ILE A 29 5.72 1.77 -3.08
N LEU A 30 5.06 2.80 -2.58
CA LEU A 30 3.64 3.02 -2.84
C LEU A 30 3.47 4.28 -3.66
N GLU A 31 2.57 4.23 -4.63
CA GLU A 31 2.22 5.41 -5.43
C GLU A 31 0.76 5.72 -5.22
N SER A 32 0.47 7.01 -5.12
CA SER A 32 -0.89 7.47 -4.98
C SER A 32 -1.70 7.14 -6.23
N ALA A 33 -2.96 6.79 -6.03
CA ALA A 33 -3.83 6.51 -7.16
C ALA A 33 -4.21 7.77 -7.95
N HIS A 34 -4.03 8.94 -7.33
CA HIS A 34 -4.55 10.18 -7.92
C HIS A 34 -3.48 11.19 -8.28
N THR A 35 -2.28 11.05 -7.74
CA THR A 35 -1.21 12.02 -7.98
C THR A 35 0.08 11.24 -8.20
N PRO A 36 1.10 11.86 -8.75
CA PRO A 36 2.39 11.20 -8.91
C PRO A 36 3.19 11.16 -7.61
N TYR A 37 2.52 11.11 -6.52
CA TYR A 37 3.14 11.10 -5.21
C TYR A 37 3.55 9.68 -4.84
N ARG A 38 4.72 9.54 -4.29
CA ARG A 38 5.33 8.24 -4.03
C ARG A 38 5.96 8.23 -2.65
N MET A 39 5.88 7.12 -1.97
CA MET A 39 6.51 7.01 -0.64
C MET A 39 6.99 5.61 -0.40
N TRP A 40 7.84 5.46 0.57
CA TRP A 40 8.48 4.20 0.91
C TRP A 40 8.21 3.86 2.36
N PHE A 41 7.97 2.59 2.63
CA PHE A 41 7.79 2.12 3.99
C PHE A 41 8.32 0.71 4.12
N GLY A 42 8.84 0.39 5.31
CA GLY A 42 9.02 -1.00 5.69
C GLY A 42 7.68 -1.59 6.07
N GLU A 43 7.67 -2.87 6.36
CA GLU A 43 6.40 -3.56 6.68
C GLU A 43 5.76 -2.96 7.92
N ASP A 44 6.55 -2.67 8.95
CA ASP A 44 6.00 -2.13 10.19
C ASP A 44 5.34 -0.79 9.96
N GLY A 45 5.99 0.08 9.19
CA GLY A 45 5.42 1.39 8.90
C GLY A 45 4.16 1.28 8.07
N LEU A 46 4.17 0.36 7.12
CA LEU A 46 3.01 0.15 6.30
C LEU A 46 1.81 -0.29 7.12
N GLU A 47 2.02 -1.22 8.05
CA GLU A 47 0.94 -1.68 8.90
C GLU A 47 0.44 -0.58 9.84
N LEU A 48 1.35 0.28 10.26
CA LEU A 48 1.01 1.34 11.20
C LEU A 48 0.14 2.41 10.56
N PHE A 49 0.47 2.81 9.34
CA PHE A 49 -0.19 3.95 8.70
C PHE A 49 -1.22 3.59 7.65
N PHE A 50 -1.25 2.35 7.19
CA PHE A 50 -2.12 1.94 6.10
C PHE A 50 -2.93 0.72 6.47
N GLU A 51 -4.04 0.54 5.77
CA GLU A 51 -4.83 -0.67 5.87
C GLU A 51 -5.07 -1.18 4.47
N THR A 52 -5.30 -2.49 4.34
CA THR A 52 -5.55 -3.06 3.04
C THR A 52 -6.83 -2.47 2.45
N ALA A 53 -6.82 -2.24 1.16
CA ALA A 53 -7.97 -1.70 0.47
C ALA A 53 -8.36 -2.64 -0.64
N GLY A 54 -9.48 -3.01 -0.61
CA GLY A 54 -9.95 -3.86 -1.59
C GLY A 54 -9.84 -5.25 -1.26
N GLU A 55 -9.80 -5.40 -1.31
CA GLU A 55 -9.95 -6.26 -1.42
C GLU A 55 -10.61 -7.05 -1.77
N LYS A 56 -10.76 -7.10 -1.90
CA LYS A 56 -11.38 -7.62 -2.18
C LYS A 56 -11.41 -8.51 -2.88
N ARG A 57 -10.97 -8.81 -2.90
CA ARG A 57 -10.91 -9.82 -3.58
C ARG A 57 -11.44 -11.03 -3.14
N LEU A 58 -11.54 -10.93 -2.65
CA LEU A 58 -12.01 -11.72 -2.30
C LEU A 58 -12.73 -12.44 -2.56
N LYS A 59 -12.89 -12.56 -2.74
CA LYS A 59 -13.59 -13.11 -2.97
C LYS A 59 -13.95 -13.79 -3.16
N LYS A 60 -13.92 -14.03 -3.16
CA LYS A 60 -14.31 -14.64 -3.35
C LYS A 60 -14.58 -15.10 -3.41
#